data_dfcf70c4b99eeeea086d3b27bfdf28fb
#
_entry.id   dfcf70c4b99eeeea086d3b27bfdf28fb
#
_cell.length_a   1.000
_cell.length_b   1.000
_cell.length_c   1.000
_cell.angle_alpha   90.00
_cell.angle_beta   90.00
_cell.angle_gamma   90.00
#
_symmetry.space_group_name_H-M   'P 1'
#
loop_
_entity.id
_entity.type
_entity.pdbx_description
1 polymer ?
#
loop_
_entity_poly.entity_id
_entity_poly.type
_entity_poly.pdbx_seq_one_letter_code
_entity_poly.pdbx_strand_id
1 'polypeptide(L)'
;EFIDRILATPDDDAFGLLSLRIQKNWIPRALKTIPPEAFHPRPRIDSTVMLLTPRPARELPPYVDRLMDELMRKAFSQRRKQLKKQLPASPPWEGVAASLGLSPSARAEELNLSQWVELARVYDTNPLKDVAQSGDELFDIVDELNQVTGQGTRREIHEGSLRHRAVHMFLVNKHGA
;
A
#
# COMPACT_ATOMS: atom_id res chain seq x y z
N GLU A 1 -5.64 17.81 16.57
CA GLU A 1 -4.25 17.37 16.31
C GLU A 1 -4.15 15.94 15.78
N PHE A 2 -4.71 14.90 16.43
CA PHE A 2 -4.64 13.52 15.92
C PHE A 2 -5.42 13.33 14.61
N ILE A 3 -6.63 13.88 14.57
CA ILE A 3 -7.50 13.86 13.37
C ILE A 3 -6.84 14.60 12.21
N ASP A 4 -6.25 15.75 12.47
CA ASP A 4 -5.57 16.56 11.46
C ASP A 4 -4.46 15.75 10.77
N ARG A 5 -3.69 14.99 11.55
CA ARG A 5 -2.67 14.08 11.02
C ARG A 5 -3.23 12.96 10.15
N ILE A 6 -4.42 12.43 10.46
CA ILE A 6 -5.06 11.38 9.64
C ILE A 6 -5.59 11.96 8.32
N LEU A 7 -6.14 13.19 8.37
CA LEU A 7 -6.73 13.86 7.22
C LEU A 7 -5.71 14.60 6.34
N ALA A 8 -4.52 14.86 6.87
CA ALA A 8 -3.48 15.64 6.20
C ALA A 8 -3.14 15.09 4.82
N THR A 9 -2.87 16.01 3.90
CA THR A 9 -2.39 15.77 2.54
C THR A 9 -0.91 16.16 2.42
N PRO A 10 -0.20 15.77 1.35
CA PRO A 10 1.15 16.28 1.08
C PRO A 10 1.19 17.80 1.17
N ASP A 11 2.29 18.34 1.68
CA ASP A 11 2.51 19.76 1.97
C ASP A 11 1.85 20.30 3.23
N ASP A 12 0.93 19.55 3.86
CA ASP A 12 0.45 19.89 5.20
C ASP A 12 1.51 19.56 6.26
N ASP A 13 1.76 20.45 7.20
CA ASP A 13 2.70 20.22 8.31
C ASP A 13 2.37 18.97 9.13
N ALA A 14 1.09 18.63 9.21
CA ALA A 14 0.57 17.46 9.90
C ALA A 14 0.75 16.15 9.14
N PHE A 15 1.05 16.22 7.82
CA PHE A 15 1.19 15.02 6.97
C PHE A 15 2.40 14.19 7.37
N GLY A 16 2.22 12.88 7.38
CA GLY A 16 3.30 11.98 7.76
C GLY A 16 2.94 10.50 7.69
N LEU A 17 3.74 9.69 8.36
CA LEU A 17 3.59 8.24 8.35
C LEU A 17 2.19 7.77 8.77
N LEU A 18 1.56 8.44 9.75
CA LEU A 18 0.21 8.09 10.19
C LEU A 18 -0.83 8.35 9.10
N SER A 19 -0.74 9.50 8.41
CA SER A 19 -1.61 9.86 7.29
C SER A 19 -1.59 8.76 6.23
N LEU A 20 -0.41 8.39 5.77
CA LEU A 20 -0.22 7.36 4.73
C LEU A 20 -0.70 5.97 5.19
N ARG A 21 -0.40 5.57 6.43
CA ARG A 21 -0.83 4.27 6.96
C ARG A 21 -2.34 4.10 7.05
N ILE A 22 -3.05 5.17 7.38
CA ILE A 22 -4.50 5.14 7.37
C ILE A 22 -5.01 5.21 5.95
N GLN A 23 -4.53 6.18 5.16
CA GLN A 23 -5.07 6.48 3.84
C GLN A 23 -4.79 5.38 2.80
N LYS A 24 -3.76 4.55 2.97
CA LYS A 24 -3.53 3.41 2.05
C LYS A 24 -4.66 2.38 2.07
N ASN A 25 -5.35 2.21 3.20
CA ASN A 25 -6.42 1.23 3.36
C ASN A 25 -7.81 1.87 3.51
N TRP A 26 -7.87 3.15 3.89
CA TRP A 26 -9.10 3.82 4.25
C TRP A 26 -9.17 5.22 3.63
N ILE A 27 -10.37 5.64 3.33
CA ILE A 27 -10.69 7.04 2.97
C ILE A 27 -11.27 7.69 4.22
N PRO A 28 -10.49 8.49 4.96
CA PRO A 28 -10.94 9.14 6.18
C PRO A 28 -11.75 10.39 5.88
N ARG A 29 -12.83 10.59 6.65
CA ARG A 29 -13.65 11.82 6.62
C ARG A 29 -14.09 12.21 8.02
N ALA A 30 -13.81 13.44 8.44
CA ALA A 30 -14.38 13.99 9.67
C ALA A 30 -15.88 14.22 9.48
N LEU A 31 -16.69 13.80 10.45
CA LEU A 31 -18.15 13.97 10.42
C LEU A 31 -18.61 15.09 11.34
N LYS A 32 -18.22 15.04 12.62
CA LYS A 32 -18.70 15.94 13.65
C LYS A 32 -17.69 16.08 14.79
N THR A 33 -17.52 17.29 15.28
CA THR A 33 -16.82 17.55 16.55
C THR A 33 -17.82 17.52 17.68
N ILE A 34 -17.47 16.82 18.76
CA ILE A 34 -18.27 16.68 19.99
C ILE A 34 -17.49 17.37 21.10
N PRO A 35 -18.10 18.37 21.75
CA PRO A 35 -17.43 19.11 22.82
C PRO A 35 -17.28 18.26 24.08
N PRO A 36 -16.34 18.59 24.98
CA PRO A 36 -16.03 17.83 26.19
C PRO A 36 -17.21 17.62 27.13
N GLU A 37 -18.18 18.55 27.12
CA GLU A 37 -19.37 18.53 27.98
C GLU A 37 -20.30 17.32 27.68
N ALA A 38 -20.19 16.74 26.50
CA ALA A 38 -21.00 15.59 26.11
C ALA A 38 -20.53 14.26 26.72
N PHE A 39 -19.42 14.26 27.47
CA PHE A 39 -18.79 13.03 27.99
C PHE A 39 -18.74 13.02 29.52
N HIS A 40 -18.84 11.84 30.11
CA HIS A 40 -18.58 11.60 31.51
C HIS A 40 -17.66 10.38 31.70
N PRO A 41 -16.46 10.51 32.29
CA PRO A 41 -15.85 11.76 32.77
C PRO A 41 -15.51 12.70 31.61
N ARG A 42 -15.53 14.01 31.88
CA ARG A 42 -15.29 15.04 30.87
C ARG A 42 -13.81 15.02 30.40
N PRO A 43 -13.51 14.85 29.10
CA PRO A 43 -12.17 14.99 28.59
C PRO A 43 -11.70 16.43 28.54
N ARG A 44 -10.39 16.65 28.33
CA ARG A 44 -9.80 18.00 28.28
C ARG A 44 -9.84 18.64 26.89
N ILE A 45 -10.19 17.85 25.86
CA ILE A 45 -10.12 18.24 24.44
C ILE A 45 -11.41 17.85 23.72
N ASP A 46 -11.70 18.53 22.63
CA ASP A 46 -12.78 18.15 21.73
C ASP A 46 -12.53 16.75 21.14
N SER A 47 -13.60 16.01 20.94
CA SER A 47 -13.59 14.70 20.28
C SER A 47 -14.19 14.82 18.87
N THR A 48 -13.59 14.19 17.89
CA THR A 48 -14.13 14.19 16.53
C THR A 48 -14.56 12.78 16.11
N VAL A 49 -15.79 12.67 15.63
CA VAL A 49 -16.28 11.46 14.98
C VAL A 49 -15.73 11.43 13.56
N MET A 50 -15.08 10.32 13.20
CA MET A 50 -14.50 10.10 11.88
C MET A 50 -15.16 8.89 11.23
N LEU A 51 -15.45 9.00 9.95
CA LEU A 51 -15.82 7.88 9.10
C LEU A 51 -14.56 7.39 8.36
N LEU A 52 -14.29 6.10 8.46
CA LEU A 52 -13.27 5.41 7.68
C LEU A 52 -13.96 4.48 6.68
N THR A 53 -13.97 4.86 5.41
CA THR A 53 -14.49 4.02 4.34
C THR A 53 -13.36 3.17 3.78
N PRO A 54 -13.50 1.84 3.64
CA PRO A 54 -12.47 1.03 3.01
C PRO A 54 -12.11 1.56 1.62
N ARG A 55 -10.83 1.70 1.33
CA ARG A 55 -10.38 2.09 0.00
C ARG A 55 -10.60 0.94 -0.97
N PRO A 56 -11.27 1.18 -2.13
CA PRO A 56 -11.45 0.15 -3.14
C PRO A 56 -10.09 -0.37 -3.64
N ALA A 57 -9.94 -1.70 -3.75
CA ALA A 57 -8.69 -2.33 -4.18
C ALA A 57 -8.23 -1.88 -5.58
N ARG A 58 -9.15 -1.34 -6.39
CA ARG A 58 -8.86 -0.85 -7.75
C ARG A 58 -8.26 0.56 -7.80
N GLU A 59 -8.29 1.32 -6.70
CA GLU A 59 -7.76 2.69 -6.69
C GLU A 59 -6.24 2.77 -6.68
N LEU A 60 -5.60 1.74 -6.14
CA LEU A 60 -4.14 1.65 -6.10
C LEU A 60 -3.70 0.40 -6.87
N PRO A 61 -2.64 0.49 -7.68
CA PRO A 61 -2.07 -0.69 -8.31
C PRO A 61 -1.53 -1.66 -7.25
N PRO A 62 -1.42 -2.96 -7.54
CA PRO A 62 -0.83 -3.94 -6.62
C PRO A 62 0.58 -3.54 -6.18
N TYR A 63 0.88 -3.67 -4.91
CA TYR A 63 2.20 -3.38 -4.32
C TYR A 63 2.45 -4.25 -3.09
N VAL A 64 3.73 -4.41 -2.72
CA VAL A 64 4.13 -5.14 -1.51
C VAL A 64 3.99 -4.22 -0.30
N ASP A 65 2.92 -4.40 0.48
CA ASP A 65 2.58 -3.54 1.62
C ASP A 65 3.71 -3.45 2.67
N ARG A 66 4.36 -4.57 2.94
CA ARG A 66 5.50 -4.61 3.87
C ARG A 66 6.65 -3.73 3.39
N LEU A 67 6.99 -3.79 2.10
CA LEU A 67 8.05 -2.97 1.52
C LEU A 67 7.70 -1.49 1.59
N MET A 68 6.47 -1.12 1.23
CA MET A 68 5.99 0.24 1.36
C MET A 68 6.12 0.75 2.80
N ASP A 69 5.71 -0.05 3.79
CA ASP A 69 5.82 0.30 5.21
C ASP A 69 7.28 0.47 5.67
N GLU A 70 8.20 -0.34 5.16
CA GLU A 70 9.64 -0.24 5.45
C GLU A 70 10.23 1.04 4.86
N LEU A 71 9.93 1.34 3.59
CA LEU A 71 10.37 2.58 2.92
C LEU A 71 9.83 3.81 3.63
N MET A 72 8.53 3.85 3.93
CA MET A 72 7.90 4.96 4.64
C MET A 72 8.53 5.16 6.03
N ARG A 73 8.68 4.09 6.84
CA ARG A 73 9.29 4.22 8.17
C ARG A 73 10.70 4.77 8.10
N LYS A 74 11.51 4.29 7.16
CA LYS A 74 12.87 4.77 6.98
C LYS A 74 12.89 6.24 6.57
N ALA A 75 12.08 6.63 5.61
CA ALA A 75 12.02 7.99 5.10
C ALA A 75 11.52 9.00 6.16
N PHE A 76 10.46 8.66 6.91
CA PHE A 76 9.91 9.53 7.94
C PHE A 76 10.71 9.52 9.25
N SER A 77 11.64 8.58 9.45
CA SER A 77 12.54 8.62 10.62
C SER A 77 13.45 9.85 10.62
N GLN A 78 13.71 10.42 9.46
CA GLN A 78 14.51 11.63 9.27
C GLN A 78 13.78 12.62 8.32
N ARG A 79 12.60 13.05 8.71
CA ARG A 79 11.66 13.86 7.91
C ARG A 79 12.32 15.00 7.12
N ARG A 80 13.33 15.69 7.70
CA ARG A 80 14.04 16.81 7.06
C ARG A 80 15.09 16.39 6.04
N LYS A 81 15.38 15.09 5.88
CA LYS A 81 16.37 14.60 4.90
C LYS A 81 15.71 14.32 3.55
N GLN A 82 16.48 14.54 2.48
CA GLN A 82 16.06 14.15 1.13
C GLN A 82 15.92 12.64 1.00
N LEU A 83 14.95 12.19 0.23
CA LEU A 83 14.65 10.77 0.02
C LEU A 83 15.83 9.98 -0.52
N LYS A 84 16.64 10.54 -1.41
CA LYS A 84 17.84 9.88 -1.95
C LYS A 84 18.83 9.36 -0.90
N LYS A 85 18.80 9.94 0.30
CA LYS A 85 19.66 9.50 1.42
C LYS A 85 19.02 8.43 2.29
N GLN A 86 17.74 8.17 2.07
CA GLN A 86 16.91 7.28 2.89
C GLN A 86 16.52 5.99 2.16
N LEU A 87 16.45 6.06 0.83
CA LEU A 87 16.03 4.95 0.00
C LEU A 87 17.20 4.02 -0.36
N PRO A 88 16.93 2.79 -0.84
CA PRO A 88 17.97 1.92 -1.38
C PRO A 88 18.72 2.58 -2.54
N ALA A 89 19.98 2.23 -2.73
CA ALA A 89 20.82 2.81 -3.79
C ALA A 89 20.44 2.36 -5.20
N SER A 90 19.74 1.24 -5.32
CA SER A 90 19.28 0.67 -6.60
C SER A 90 17.78 0.43 -6.57
N PRO A 91 17.04 0.91 -7.58
CA PRO A 91 17.49 1.77 -8.69
C PRO A 91 17.92 3.17 -8.23
N PRO A 92 18.70 3.90 -9.03
CA PRO A 92 19.15 5.25 -8.69
C PRO A 92 17.99 6.24 -8.53
N TRP A 93 18.00 6.99 -7.44
CA TRP A 93 16.92 7.92 -7.07
C TRP A 93 16.58 8.95 -8.15
N GLU A 94 17.57 9.47 -8.85
CA GLU A 94 17.36 10.51 -9.86
C GLU A 94 16.42 10.05 -10.99
N GLY A 95 16.57 8.79 -11.43
CA GLY A 95 15.68 8.18 -12.42
C GLY A 95 14.28 7.93 -11.87
N VAL A 96 14.20 7.45 -10.62
CA VAL A 96 12.93 7.20 -9.92
C VAL A 96 12.18 8.51 -9.68
N ALA A 97 12.86 9.55 -9.21
CA ALA A 97 12.26 10.87 -9.00
C ALA A 97 11.67 11.43 -10.29
N ALA A 98 12.42 11.34 -11.39
CA ALA A 98 11.96 11.80 -12.70
C ALA A 98 10.70 11.04 -13.16
N SER A 99 10.65 9.73 -13.01
CA SER A 99 9.47 8.91 -13.37
C SER A 99 8.23 9.24 -12.53
N LEU A 100 8.40 9.69 -11.29
CA LEU A 100 7.33 10.08 -10.39
C LEU A 100 6.96 11.57 -10.47
N GLY A 101 7.62 12.34 -11.34
CA GLY A 101 7.44 13.79 -11.45
C GLY A 101 7.91 14.57 -10.21
N LEU A 102 8.91 14.04 -9.50
CA LEU A 102 9.45 14.61 -8.27
C LEU A 102 10.78 15.32 -8.50
N SER A 103 11.08 16.29 -7.63
CA SER A 103 12.42 16.86 -7.55
C SER A 103 13.44 15.82 -7.06
N PRO A 104 14.68 15.79 -7.58
CA PRO A 104 15.74 14.97 -7.00
C PRO A 104 16.03 15.28 -5.53
N SER A 105 15.65 16.46 -5.05
CA SER A 105 15.77 16.88 -3.65
C SER A 105 14.54 16.58 -2.79
N ALA A 106 13.50 15.93 -3.35
CA ALA A 106 12.24 15.68 -2.67
C ALA A 106 12.41 14.98 -1.31
N ARG A 107 11.50 15.31 -0.39
CA ARG A 107 11.40 14.74 0.95
C ARG A 107 10.19 13.83 1.06
N ALA A 108 10.14 13.03 2.12
CA ALA A 108 9.07 12.08 2.35
C ALA A 108 7.67 12.72 2.40
N GLU A 109 7.56 13.93 2.93
CA GLU A 109 6.30 14.66 3.09
C GLU A 109 5.73 15.24 1.80
N GLU A 110 6.53 15.34 0.75
CA GLU A 110 6.11 15.86 -0.54
C GLU A 110 5.41 14.81 -1.41
N LEU A 111 5.51 13.52 -1.06
CA LEU A 111 4.95 12.43 -1.84
C LEU A 111 3.51 12.12 -1.43
N ASN A 112 2.62 12.08 -2.40
CA ASN A 112 1.26 11.58 -2.22
C ASN A 112 1.23 10.04 -2.14
N LEU A 113 0.06 9.49 -1.78
CA LEU A 113 -0.13 8.06 -1.60
C LEU A 113 0.21 7.25 -2.87
N SER A 114 -0.23 7.72 -4.04
CA SER A 114 0.03 7.02 -5.31
C SER A 114 1.53 6.98 -5.63
N GLN A 115 2.26 8.06 -5.36
CA GLN A 115 3.71 8.10 -5.53
C GLN A 115 4.43 7.16 -4.55
N TRP A 116 3.94 7.01 -3.31
CA TRP A 116 4.46 6.03 -2.36
C TRP A 116 4.22 4.59 -2.82
N VAL A 117 3.06 4.30 -3.40
CA VAL A 117 2.77 2.98 -3.99
C VAL A 117 3.70 2.70 -5.16
N GLU A 118 3.86 3.63 -6.10
CA GLU A 118 4.79 3.47 -7.22
C GLU A 118 6.23 3.33 -6.75
N LEU A 119 6.63 4.07 -5.71
CA LEU A 119 7.94 3.92 -5.10
C LEU A 119 8.17 2.50 -4.58
N ALA A 120 7.19 1.93 -3.89
CA ALA A 120 7.27 0.56 -3.41
C ALA A 120 7.38 -0.44 -4.57
N ARG A 121 6.68 -0.23 -5.67
CA ARG A 121 6.76 -1.07 -6.88
C ARG A 121 8.13 -1.02 -7.55
N VAL A 122 8.68 0.19 -7.67
CA VAL A 122 10.00 0.40 -8.29
C VAL A 122 11.13 -0.23 -7.47
N TYR A 123 11.03 -0.20 -6.15
CA TYR A 123 12.03 -0.82 -5.26
C TYR A 123 11.72 -2.29 -4.93
N ASP A 124 10.63 -2.86 -5.45
CA ASP A 124 10.37 -4.28 -5.31
C ASP A 124 11.33 -5.09 -6.17
N THR A 125 12.18 -5.85 -5.52
CA THR A 125 13.16 -6.72 -6.18
C THR A 125 12.55 -8.04 -6.67
N ASN A 126 11.27 -8.28 -6.40
CA ASN A 126 10.58 -9.50 -6.78
C ASN A 126 9.18 -9.22 -7.40
N PRO A 127 9.13 -8.53 -8.55
CA PRO A 127 7.87 -8.15 -9.21
C PRO A 127 7.02 -9.35 -9.65
N LEU A 128 7.58 -10.56 -9.71
CA LEU A 128 6.84 -11.79 -10.05
C LEU A 128 5.82 -12.19 -8.99
N LYS A 129 5.96 -11.72 -7.73
CA LYS A 129 4.93 -11.94 -6.71
C LYS A 129 3.61 -11.23 -7.03
N ASP A 130 3.69 -10.06 -7.67
CA ASP A 130 2.49 -9.31 -8.06
C ASP A 130 1.76 -10.00 -9.22
N VAL A 131 2.52 -10.59 -10.15
CA VAL A 131 1.94 -11.36 -11.27
C VAL A 131 1.23 -12.61 -10.74
N ALA A 132 1.85 -13.33 -9.80
CA ALA A 132 1.28 -14.54 -9.22
C ALA A 132 0.02 -14.30 -8.35
N GLN A 133 -0.26 -13.05 -7.97
CA GLN A 133 -1.44 -12.66 -7.20
C GLN A 133 -2.44 -11.82 -8.03
N SER A 134 -2.14 -11.56 -9.29
CA SER A 134 -3.02 -10.81 -10.18
C SER A 134 -4.34 -11.57 -10.39
N GLY A 135 -5.46 -10.88 -10.22
CA GLY A 135 -6.78 -11.41 -10.56
C GLY A 135 -6.93 -11.79 -12.04
N ASP A 136 -6.08 -11.27 -12.89
CA ASP A 136 -6.08 -11.47 -14.34
C ASP A 136 -5.09 -12.57 -14.80
N GLU A 137 -4.39 -13.22 -13.86
CA GLU A 137 -3.55 -14.39 -14.15
C GLU A 137 -4.41 -15.53 -14.70
N LEU A 138 -3.98 -16.11 -15.83
CA LEU A 138 -4.70 -17.18 -16.50
C LEU A 138 -4.29 -18.57 -15.97
N PHE A 139 -5.27 -19.39 -15.70
CA PHE A 139 -5.11 -20.78 -15.30
C PHE A 139 -5.84 -21.71 -16.25
N ASP A 140 -5.29 -22.92 -16.44
CA ASP A 140 -6.02 -23.97 -17.11
C ASP A 140 -7.14 -24.51 -16.21
N ILE A 141 -8.37 -24.48 -16.72
CA ILE A 141 -9.52 -25.15 -16.12
C ILE A 141 -9.47 -26.62 -16.51
N VAL A 142 -9.66 -27.51 -15.54
CA VAL A 142 -9.56 -28.95 -15.75
C VAL A 142 -10.81 -29.67 -15.27
N ASP A 143 -11.12 -30.79 -15.91
CA ASP A 143 -12.14 -31.75 -15.49
C ASP A 143 -11.66 -32.67 -14.35
N GLU A 144 -12.50 -33.65 -14.00
CA GLU A 144 -12.18 -34.64 -12.95
C GLU A 144 -11.01 -35.57 -13.31
N LEU A 145 -10.70 -35.70 -14.59
CA LEU A 145 -9.60 -36.51 -15.12
C LEU A 145 -8.33 -35.67 -15.36
N ASN A 146 -8.31 -34.41 -14.85
CA ASN A 146 -7.21 -33.45 -15.04
C ASN A 146 -6.92 -33.13 -16.52
N GLN A 147 -7.94 -33.20 -17.39
CA GLN A 147 -7.84 -32.76 -18.76
C GLN A 147 -8.25 -31.30 -18.88
N VAL A 148 -7.51 -30.52 -19.67
CA VAL A 148 -7.79 -29.08 -19.86
C VAL A 148 -9.08 -28.94 -20.66
N THR A 149 -10.06 -28.27 -20.07
CA THR A 149 -11.36 -27.96 -20.68
C THR A 149 -11.49 -26.52 -21.12
N GLY A 150 -10.59 -25.63 -20.64
CA GLY A 150 -10.56 -24.21 -20.98
C GLY A 150 -9.52 -23.45 -20.20
N GLN A 151 -9.57 -22.13 -20.30
CA GLN A 151 -8.75 -21.20 -19.51
C GLN A 151 -9.65 -20.15 -18.88
N GLY A 152 -9.29 -19.69 -17.71
CA GLY A 152 -9.97 -18.61 -17.01
C GLY A 152 -9.01 -17.80 -16.16
N THR A 153 -9.38 -16.56 -15.86
CA THR A 153 -8.62 -15.73 -14.96
C THR A 153 -8.73 -16.22 -13.51
N ARG A 154 -7.74 -15.93 -12.68
CA ARG A 154 -7.77 -16.24 -11.24
C ARG A 154 -9.10 -15.82 -10.60
N ARG A 155 -9.63 -14.66 -10.97
CA ARG A 155 -10.91 -14.14 -10.47
C ARG A 155 -12.07 -15.03 -10.85
N GLU A 156 -12.22 -15.32 -12.14
CA GLU A 156 -13.31 -16.19 -12.65
C GLU A 156 -13.28 -17.58 -12.04
N ILE A 157 -12.09 -18.15 -11.86
CA ILE A 157 -11.89 -19.46 -11.27
C ILE A 157 -12.30 -19.49 -9.80
N HIS A 158 -11.90 -18.48 -9.02
CA HIS A 158 -12.24 -18.42 -7.60
C HIS A 158 -13.70 -18.05 -7.35
N GLU A 159 -14.28 -17.14 -8.14
CA GLU A 159 -15.71 -16.79 -8.07
C GLU A 159 -16.60 -17.95 -8.53
N GLY A 160 -16.17 -18.67 -9.58
CA GLY A 160 -16.90 -19.83 -10.11
C GLY A 160 -16.59 -21.15 -9.43
N SER A 161 -15.67 -21.18 -8.45
CA SER A 161 -15.19 -22.42 -7.78
C SER A 161 -14.74 -23.51 -8.76
N LEU A 162 -14.10 -23.09 -9.86
CA LEU A 162 -13.69 -24.00 -10.93
C LEU A 162 -12.39 -24.74 -10.56
N ARG A 163 -12.31 -26.01 -10.96
CA ARG A 163 -11.07 -26.79 -10.81
C ARG A 163 -10.01 -26.27 -11.77
N HIS A 164 -8.79 -26.03 -11.27
CA HIS A 164 -7.70 -25.51 -12.06
C HIS A 164 -6.37 -26.15 -11.67
N ARG A 165 -5.41 -26.10 -12.59
CA ARG A 165 -4.02 -26.50 -12.31
C ARG A 165 -3.31 -25.39 -11.56
N ALA A 166 -2.61 -25.77 -10.49
CA ALA A 166 -1.69 -24.90 -9.80
C ALA A 166 -0.36 -25.63 -9.58
N VAL A 167 0.74 -24.93 -9.78
CA VAL A 167 2.08 -25.42 -9.47
C VAL A 167 2.57 -24.66 -8.25
N HIS A 168 2.87 -25.38 -7.18
CA HIS A 168 3.47 -24.83 -5.99
C HIS A 168 4.98 -25.16 -5.99
N MET A 169 5.82 -24.15 -6.08
CA MET A 169 7.27 -24.31 -5.92
C MET A 169 7.67 -23.84 -4.53
N PHE A 170 8.30 -24.74 -3.76
CA PHE A 170 8.87 -24.42 -2.47
C PHE A 170 10.39 -24.31 -2.63
N LEU A 171 10.92 -23.09 -2.41
CA LEU A 171 12.36 -22.87 -2.30
C LEU A 171 12.76 -23.11 -0.85
N VAL A 172 13.43 -24.22 -0.58
CA VAL A 172 14.01 -24.51 0.73
C VAL A 172 15.51 -24.23 0.69
N ASN A 173 16.02 -23.56 1.71
CA ASN A 173 17.46 -23.39 1.86
C ASN A 173 18.10 -24.70 2.35
N LYS A 174 19.43 -24.72 2.43
CA LYS A 174 20.20 -25.91 2.87
C LYS A 174 19.88 -26.37 4.31
N HIS A 175 19.09 -25.62 5.06
CA HIS A 175 18.66 -25.94 6.43
C HIS A 175 17.18 -26.34 6.50
N GLY A 176 16.47 -26.43 5.36
CA GLY A 176 15.08 -26.91 5.28
C GLY A 176 14.02 -25.90 5.75
N ALA A 177 14.35 -24.61 5.83
CA ALA A 177 13.43 -23.53 6.23
C ALA A 177 13.30 -22.46 5.14
#